data_5de2f83d9056b9a26a744182dd46c846
#
_entry.id   5de2f83d9056b9a26a744182dd46c846
#
_cell.length_a   1.000
_cell.length_b   1.000
_cell.length_c   1.000
_cell.angle_alpha   90.00
_cell.angle_beta   90.00
_cell.angle_gamma   90.00
#
_symmetry.space_group_name_H-M   'P 1'
#
loop_
_entity.id
_entity.type
_entity.pdbx_description
1 polymer ?
#
loop_
_entity_poly.entity_id
_entity_poly.type
_entity_poly.pdbx_seq_one_letter_code
_entity_poly.pdbx_strand_id
1 'polypeptide(L)'
;QFRAVEQTKTYFEQALKEEPNRIPKFLWNAKMRFGKTFASYQLAKKMGLSRILILTFKPAVESAWREDLVSHIDFEGWQYISNKDARNNNLNIDQEFHRADKSKPIVVFGSFQDLLGTNESGGIKTKNEFIHATNWDLVIFDEYHFGAWKERAKELFEKEDEESAVDFDAEKYKKDEA
;
A
#
# COMPACT_ATOMS: atom_id res chain seq x y z
N GLN A 1 -6.05 5.19 -17.36
CA GLN A 1 -5.00 5.32 -16.35
C GLN A 1 -4.75 6.78 -15.99
N PHE A 2 -4.37 7.63 -16.92
CA PHE A 2 -4.06 9.05 -16.69
C PHE A 2 -5.16 9.79 -15.89
N ARG A 3 -6.42 9.66 -16.32
CA ARG A 3 -7.57 10.31 -15.63
C ARG A 3 -7.72 9.84 -14.17
N ALA A 4 -7.54 8.56 -13.90
CA ALA A 4 -7.63 8.03 -12.54
C ALA A 4 -6.51 8.59 -11.65
N VAL A 5 -5.29 8.66 -12.17
CA VAL A 5 -4.14 9.24 -11.47
C VAL A 5 -4.39 10.71 -11.14
N GLU A 6 -4.84 11.52 -12.11
CA GLU A 6 -5.13 12.94 -11.89
C GLU A 6 -6.27 13.17 -10.88
N GLN A 7 -7.35 12.40 -10.99
CA GLN A 7 -8.47 12.50 -10.05
C GLN A 7 -8.05 12.16 -8.62
N THR A 8 -7.26 11.09 -8.45
CA THR A 8 -6.78 10.68 -7.13
C THR A 8 -5.82 11.70 -6.54
N LYS A 9 -4.89 12.21 -7.35
CA LYS A 9 -3.96 13.27 -6.94
C LYS A 9 -4.72 14.50 -6.45
N THR A 10 -5.66 15.00 -7.26
CA THR A 10 -6.47 16.17 -6.92
C THR A 10 -7.25 15.96 -5.61
N TYR A 11 -7.85 14.78 -5.46
CA TYR A 11 -8.56 14.45 -4.23
C TYR A 11 -7.64 14.44 -3.00
N PHE A 12 -6.47 13.82 -3.09
CA PHE A 12 -5.54 13.76 -1.97
C PHE A 12 -5.01 15.15 -1.60
N GLU A 13 -4.65 15.97 -2.59
CA GLU A 13 -4.17 17.33 -2.36
C GLU A 13 -5.25 18.22 -1.72
N GLN A 14 -6.50 18.06 -2.14
CA GLN A 14 -7.62 18.79 -1.54
C GLN A 14 -7.91 18.32 -0.12
N ALA A 15 -8.02 17.01 0.10
CA ALA A 15 -8.30 16.43 1.40
C ALA A 15 -7.24 16.81 2.45
N LEU A 16 -5.96 16.79 2.08
CA LEU A 16 -4.87 17.19 2.96
C LEU A 16 -4.86 18.69 3.27
N LYS A 17 -5.40 19.53 2.39
CA LYS A 17 -5.57 20.96 2.66
C LYS A 17 -6.72 21.25 3.62
N GLU A 18 -7.83 20.53 3.44
CA GLU A 18 -9.04 20.71 4.24
C GLU A 18 -8.88 20.11 5.65
N GLU A 19 -8.29 18.93 5.74
CA GLU A 19 -8.10 18.18 6.99
C GLU A 19 -6.67 17.62 7.07
N PRO A 20 -5.66 18.42 7.46
CA PRO A 20 -4.25 18.00 7.43
C PRO A 20 -3.91 16.78 8.29
N ASN A 21 -4.70 16.53 9.33
CA ASN A 21 -4.48 15.40 10.27
C ASN A 21 -5.24 14.13 9.86
N ARG A 22 -6.08 14.20 8.84
CA ARG A 22 -6.83 13.06 8.35
C ARG A 22 -6.09 12.36 7.23
N ILE A 23 -5.96 11.03 7.32
CA ILE A 23 -5.39 10.21 6.25
C ILE A 23 -6.45 10.04 5.15
N PRO A 24 -6.26 10.63 3.96
CA PRO A 24 -7.23 10.50 2.88
C PRO A 24 -7.20 9.09 2.29
N LYS A 25 -8.37 8.55 1.96
CA LYS A 25 -8.54 7.22 1.38
C LYS A 25 -9.24 7.33 0.03
N PHE A 26 -8.77 6.61 -0.98
CA PHE A 26 -9.36 6.59 -2.32
C PHE A 26 -9.45 5.16 -2.85
N LEU A 27 -10.60 4.80 -3.39
CA LEU A 27 -10.84 3.47 -3.94
C LEU A 27 -10.82 3.50 -5.47
N TRP A 28 -9.96 2.67 -6.08
CA TRP A 28 -10.00 2.40 -7.51
C TRP A 28 -10.81 1.15 -7.82
N ASN A 29 -11.98 1.32 -8.38
CA ASN A 29 -12.72 0.21 -9.00
C ASN A 29 -12.19 0.00 -10.43
N ALA A 30 -11.09 -0.71 -10.55
CA ALA A 30 -10.38 -0.90 -11.81
C ALA A 30 -10.63 -2.30 -12.38
N LYS A 31 -11.10 -2.36 -13.62
CA LYS A 31 -11.27 -3.62 -14.35
C LYS A 31 -9.92 -4.32 -14.58
N MET A 32 -9.97 -5.61 -14.84
CA MET A 32 -8.79 -6.38 -15.25
C MET A 32 -8.10 -5.71 -16.44
N ARG A 33 -6.77 -5.76 -16.49
CA ARG A 33 -5.92 -5.13 -17.51
C ARG A 33 -5.98 -3.60 -17.56
N PHE A 34 -6.49 -2.96 -16.52
CA PHE A 34 -6.45 -1.50 -16.41
C PHE A 34 -5.01 -0.96 -16.29
N GLY A 35 -4.07 -1.78 -15.80
CA GLY A 35 -2.71 -1.37 -15.46
C GLY A 35 -2.64 -0.64 -14.12
N LYS A 36 -3.28 -1.20 -13.10
CA LYS A 36 -3.33 -0.66 -11.73
C LYS A 36 -1.94 -0.39 -11.17
N THR A 37 -1.05 -1.36 -11.31
CA THR A 37 0.32 -1.32 -10.79
C THR A 37 1.08 -0.12 -11.33
N PHE A 38 1.14 0.01 -12.63
CA PHE A 38 1.79 1.14 -13.30
C PHE A 38 1.13 2.48 -12.94
N ALA A 39 -0.20 2.55 -12.95
CA ALA A 39 -0.92 3.77 -12.59
C ALA A 39 -0.66 4.20 -11.14
N SER A 40 -0.51 3.24 -10.22
CA SER A 40 -0.17 3.52 -8.81
C SER A 40 1.22 4.13 -8.67
N TYR A 41 2.20 3.64 -9.41
CA TYR A 41 3.54 4.23 -9.43
C TYR A 41 3.55 5.62 -10.07
N GLN A 42 2.77 5.83 -11.13
CA GLN A 42 2.61 7.16 -11.73
C GLN A 42 1.98 8.16 -10.76
N LEU A 43 1.01 7.73 -9.94
CA LEU A 43 0.44 8.56 -8.89
C LEU A 43 1.52 8.95 -7.87
N ALA A 44 2.26 7.98 -7.35
CA ALA A 44 3.32 8.23 -6.38
C ALA A 44 4.38 9.19 -6.93
N LYS A 45 4.80 9.00 -8.18
CA LYS A 45 5.76 9.88 -8.87
C LYS A 45 5.23 11.32 -9.00
N LYS A 46 3.99 11.48 -9.45
CA LYS A 46 3.36 12.81 -9.62
C LYS A 46 3.17 13.57 -8.32
N MET A 47 3.00 12.86 -7.23
CA MET A 47 2.86 13.44 -5.90
C MET A 47 4.20 13.59 -5.17
N GLY A 48 5.32 13.12 -5.74
CA GLY A 48 6.65 13.18 -5.13
C GLY A 48 6.81 12.29 -3.90
N LEU A 49 6.07 11.17 -3.84
CA LEU A 49 6.08 10.26 -2.69
C LEU A 49 7.30 9.34 -2.75
N SER A 50 7.90 9.08 -1.59
CA SER A 50 9.18 8.35 -1.48
C SER A 50 9.09 7.05 -0.70
N ARG A 51 8.06 6.86 0.12
CA ARG A 51 7.85 5.66 0.93
C ARG A 51 6.51 5.05 0.59
N ILE A 52 6.55 3.97 -0.19
CA ILE A 52 5.36 3.30 -0.70
C ILE A 52 5.29 1.89 -0.14
N LEU A 53 4.17 1.55 0.50
CA LEU A 53 3.89 0.21 1.00
C LEU A 53 2.77 -0.40 0.17
N ILE A 54 3.01 -1.61 -0.36
CA ILE A 54 2.02 -2.38 -1.12
C ILE A 54 1.68 -3.64 -0.34
N LEU A 55 0.42 -3.80 -0.02
CA LEU A 55 -0.12 -4.93 0.70
C LEU A 55 -1.12 -5.69 -0.16
N THR A 56 -0.97 -7.00 -0.22
CA THR A 56 -1.84 -7.87 -1.00
C THR A 56 -2.23 -9.14 -0.22
N PHE A 57 -3.34 -9.75 -0.59
CA PHE A 57 -3.68 -11.12 -0.17
C PHE A 57 -3.07 -12.19 -1.07
N LYS A 58 -2.74 -11.83 -2.31
CA LYS A 58 -2.23 -12.77 -3.31
C LYS A 58 -0.76 -12.50 -3.61
N PRO A 59 0.18 -13.18 -2.94
CA PRO A 59 1.61 -13.01 -3.24
C PRO A 59 1.97 -13.21 -4.72
N ALA A 60 1.16 -13.97 -5.45
CA ALA A 60 1.37 -14.25 -6.88
C ALA A 60 1.35 -12.99 -7.78
N VAL A 61 0.79 -11.86 -7.31
CA VAL A 61 0.81 -10.60 -8.07
C VAL A 61 2.12 -9.83 -7.94
N GLU A 62 3.05 -10.29 -7.12
CA GLU A 62 4.35 -9.64 -6.89
C GLU A 62 5.10 -9.35 -8.18
N SER A 63 5.14 -10.30 -9.13
CA SER A 63 5.84 -10.14 -10.39
C SER A 63 5.36 -8.92 -11.16
N ALA A 64 4.06 -8.68 -11.24
CA ALA A 64 3.50 -7.54 -11.95
C ALA A 64 3.92 -6.20 -11.31
N TRP A 65 3.89 -6.12 -9.98
CA TRP A 65 4.34 -4.93 -9.24
C TRP A 65 5.82 -4.68 -9.44
N ARG A 66 6.64 -5.74 -9.39
CA ARG A 66 8.07 -5.63 -9.58
C ARG A 66 8.45 -5.25 -11.01
N GLU A 67 7.87 -5.93 -12.00
CA GLU A 67 8.17 -5.70 -13.42
C GLU A 67 7.83 -4.28 -13.85
N ASP A 68 6.66 -3.78 -13.49
CA ASP A 68 6.24 -2.41 -13.83
C ASP A 68 7.19 -1.36 -13.23
N LEU A 69 7.78 -1.62 -12.06
CA LEU A 69 8.73 -0.70 -11.45
C LEU A 69 10.11 -0.76 -12.11
N VAL A 70 10.68 -1.96 -12.26
CA VAL A 70 12.09 -2.12 -12.66
C VAL A 70 12.31 -2.01 -14.15
N SER A 71 11.28 -2.23 -14.97
CA SER A 71 11.40 -2.20 -16.42
C SER A 71 11.11 -0.83 -17.05
N HIS A 72 10.47 0.08 -16.32
CA HIS A 72 10.03 1.34 -16.90
C HIS A 72 10.95 2.50 -16.52
N ILE A 73 11.41 3.25 -17.54
CA ILE A 73 12.34 4.39 -17.39
C ILE A 73 11.83 5.48 -16.43
N ASP A 74 10.51 5.63 -16.31
CA ASP A 74 9.92 6.62 -15.40
C ASP A 74 10.25 6.38 -13.93
N PHE A 75 10.63 5.16 -13.56
CA PHE A 75 10.95 4.75 -12.19
C PHE A 75 12.42 4.38 -12.02
N GLU A 76 13.27 4.84 -12.93
CA GLU A 76 14.72 4.63 -12.80
C GLU A 76 15.23 5.15 -11.46
N GLY A 77 16.01 4.33 -10.77
CA GLY A 77 16.53 4.63 -9.43
C GLY A 77 15.58 4.34 -8.26
N TRP A 78 14.33 3.97 -8.52
CA TRP A 78 13.44 3.48 -7.46
C TRP A 78 13.88 2.10 -6.98
N GLN A 79 13.69 1.84 -5.69
CA GLN A 79 14.11 0.60 -5.06
C GLN A 79 12.90 -0.25 -4.70
N TYR A 80 12.93 -1.52 -5.11
CA TYR A 80 11.89 -2.49 -4.80
C TYR A 80 12.38 -3.47 -3.75
N ILE A 81 11.61 -3.68 -2.70
CA ILE A 81 11.94 -4.55 -1.58
C ILE A 81 10.78 -5.51 -1.32
N SER A 82 11.08 -6.81 -1.35
CA SER A 82 10.16 -7.88 -0.97
C SER A 82 10.86 -8.94 -0.13
N ASN A 83 10.09 -9.83 0.49
CA ASN A 83 10.66 -10.99 1.16
C ASN A 83 11.50 -11.88 0.24
N LYS A 84 11.15 -11.94 -1.04
CA LYS A 84 11.90 -12.71 -2.05
C LYS A 84 13.26 -12.07 -2.34
N ASP A 85 13.28 -10.76 -2.56
CA ASP A 85 14.53 -10.03 -2.81
C ASP A 85 15.44 -10.08 -1.59
N ALA A 86 14.91 -9.90 -0.39
CA ALA A 86 15.68 -9.99 0.84
C ALA A 86 16.33 -11.37 1.03
N ARG A 87 15.58 -12.45 0.80
CA ARG A 87 16.12 -13.82 0.87
C ARG A 87 17.23 -14.06 -0.14
N ASN A 88 17.11 -13.54 -1.35
CA ASN A 88 18.16 -13.65 -2.39
C ASN A 88 19.47 -12.97 -1.95
N ASN A 89 19.39 -11.96 -1.09
CA ASN A 89 20.53 -11.26 -0.51
C ASN A 89 20.97 -11.83 0.86
N ASN A 90 20.42 -12.98 1.30
CA ASN A 90 20.60 -13.57 2.62
C ASN A 90 20.23 -12.61 3.77
N LEU A 91 19.22 -11.80 3.58
CA LEU A 91 18.70 -10.84 4.54
C LEU A 91 17.22 -11.11 4.84
N ASN A 92 16.70 -10.50 5.90
CA ASN A 92 15.27 -10.32 6.08
C ASN A 92 14.82 -8.97 5.49
N ILE A 93 13.51 -8.78 5.38
CA ILE A 93 12.93 -7.58 4.74
C ILE A 93 13.26 -6.28 5.51
N ASP A 94 13.36 -6.35 6.84
CA ASP A 94 13.76 -5.23 7.70
C ASP A 94 15.21 -4.80 7.42
N GLN A 95 16.12 -5.75 7.35
CA GLN A 95 17.52 -5.50 7.03
C GLN A 95 17.67 -4.92 5.62
N GLU A 96 16.92 -5.44 4.64
CA GLU A 96 16.93 -4.92 3.28
C GLU A 96 16.40 -3.47 3.23
N PHE A 97 15.32 -3.20 3.96
CA PHE A 97 14.79 -1.84 4.08
C PHE A 97 15.80 -0.88 4.73
N HIS A 98 16.51 -1.31 5.80
CA HIS A 98 17.50 -0.46 6.45
C HIS A 98 18.72 -0.16 5.58
N ARG A 99 19.11 -1.10 4.70
CA ARG A 99 20.21 -0.92 3.74
C ARG A 99 19.87 -0.02 2.56
N ALA A 100 18.59 0.12 2.25
CA ALA A 100 18.14 0.90 1.10
C ALA A 100 18.55 2.38 1.22
N ASP A 101 18.86 2.99 0.08
CA ASP A 101 19.19 4.41 -0.01
C ASP A 101 17.95 5.27 0.28
N LYS A 102 17.96 5.93 1.43
CA LYS A 102 16.83 6.74 1.90
C LYS A 102 16.62 8.03 1.10
N SER A 103 17.57 8.43 0.27
CA SER A 103 17.45 9.58 -0.62
C SER A 103 16.59 9.29 -1.86
N LYS A 104 16.32 8.02 -2.15
CA LYS A 104 15.55 7.54 -3.29
C LYS A 104 14.21 6.96 -2.88
N PRO A 105 13.22 6.91 -3.78
CA PRO A 105 11.97 6.25 -3.51
C PRO A 105 12.16 4.75 -3.22
N ILE A 106 11.46 4.27 -2.21
CA ILE A 106 11.46 2.87 -1.78
C ILE A 106 10.04 2.34 -1.82
N VAL A 107 9.87 1.23 -2.52
CA VAL A 107 8.63 0.45 -2.59
C VAL A 107 8.83 -0.83 -1.81
N VAL A 108 8.03 -1.05 -0.78
CA VAL A 108 7.99 -2.31 -0.02
C VAL A 108 6.73 -3.07 -0.40
N PHE A 109 6.90 -4.32 -0.79
CA PHE A 109 5.80 -5.20 -1.17
C PHE A 109 5.73 -6.42 -0.25
N GLY A 110 4.54 -6.77 0.17
CA GLY A 110 4.33 -8.02 0.89
C GLY A 110 2.87 -8.41 1.04
N SER A 111 2.67 -9.63 1.50
CA SER A 111 1.34 -10.08 1.87
C SER A 111 0.96 -9.55 3.25
N PHE A 112 -0.34 -9.44 3.49
CA PHE A 112 -0.87 -9.10 4.81
C PHE A 112 -0.37 -10.04 5.90
N GLN A 113 -0.40 -11.34 5.62
CA GLN A 113 0.03 -12.34 6.59
C GLN A 113 1.52 -12.23 6.92
N ASP A 114 2.33 -11.87 5.93
CA ASP A 114 3.78 -11.75 6.15
C ASP A 114 4.17 -10.48 6.87
N LEU A 115 3.59 -9.34 6.50
CA LEU A 115 4.00 -8.03 7.00
C LEU A 115 3.21 -7.56 8.23
N LEU A 116 1.91 -7.88 8.30
CA LEU A 116 1.03 -7.46 9.40
C LEU A 116 0.57 -8.62 10.28
N GLY A 117 1.00 -9.85 9.98
CA GLY A 117 0.69 -11.03 10.79
C GLY A 117 1.36 -10.96 12.17
N THR A 118 0.62 -11.38 13.20
CA THR A 118 1.12 -11.50 14.58
C THR A 118 1.95 -12.79 14.76
N ASN A 119 2.77 -12.81 15.81
CA ASN A 119 3.41 -14.03 16.32
C ASN A 119 2.40 -14.89 17.11
N GLU A 120 2.81 -16.09 17.58
CA GLU A 120 1.96 -17.01 18.35
C GLU A 120 1.44 -16.40 19.66
N SER A 121 2.09 -15.38 20.20
CA SER A 121 1.69 -14.64 21.40
C SER A 121 0.85 -13.39 21.12
N GLY A 122 0.45 -13.16 19.86
CA GLY A 122 -0.39 -12.02 19.46
C GLY A 122 0.36 -10.70 19.26
N GLY A 123 1.69 -10.67 19.44
CA GLY A 123 2.53 -9.49 19.23
C GLY A 123 3.00 -9.33 17.78
N ILE A 124 3.45 -8.14 17.41
CA ILE A 124 4.07 -7.86 16.12
C ILE A 124 5.36 -8.68 16.00
N LYS A 125 5.57 -9.33 14.85
CA LYS A 125 6.85 -10.01 14.58
C LYS A 125 7.96 -8.97 14.51
N THR A 126 9.04 -9.14 15.26
CA THR A 126 10.18 -8.21 15.34
C THR A 126 10.68 -7.78 13.95
N LYS A 127 10.74 -8.72 13.00
CA LYS A 127 11.13 -8.44 11.61
C LYS A 127 10.20 -7.49 10.85
N ASN A 128 9.02 -7.20 11.39
CA ASN A 128 7.98 -6.38 10.77
C ASN A 128 7.74 -5.07 11.54
N GLU A 129 8.45 -4.82 12.64
CA GLU A 129 8.30 -3.60 13.43
C GLU A 129 8.53 -2.34 12.60
N PHE A 130 9.46 -2.39 11.63
CA PHE A 130 9.74 -1.27 10.74
C PHE A 130 8.51 -0.85 9.90
N ILE A 131 7.59 -1.78 9.58
CA ILE A 131 6.36 -1.48 8.86
C ILE A 131 5.49 -0.51 9.65
N HIS A 132 5.40 -0.71 10.96
CA HIS A 132 4.62 0.14 11.87
C HIS A 132 5.36 1.40 12.30
N ALA A 133 6.70 1.37 12.31
CA ALA A 133 7.54 2.49 12.70
C ALA A 133 7.82 3.49 11.56
N THR A 134 7.58 3.09 10.31
CA THR A 134 7.85 3.93 9.14
C THR A 134 6.64 4.80 8.81
N ASN A 135 6.88 6.10 8.62
CA ASN A 135 5.87 7.00 8.04
C ASN A 135 5.77 6.75 6.53
N TRP A 136 4.76 6.00 6.14
CA TRP A 136 4.49 5.70 4.73
C TRP A 136 3.78 6.89 4.07
N ASP A 137 4.29 7.33 2.92
CA ASP A 137 3.65 8.39 2.12
C ASP A 137 2.42 7.86 1.38
N LEU A 138 2.46 6.57 1.00
CA LEU A 138 1.36 5.90 0.30
C LEU A 138 1.28 4.44 0.73
N VAL A 139 0.09 4.01 1.13
CA VAL A 139 -0.21 2.59 1.38
C VAL A 139 -1.23 2.14 0.34
N ILE A 140 -0.89 1.08 -0.39
CA ILE A 140 -1.72 0.52 -1.45
C ILE A 140 -2.21 -0.86 -1.01
N PHE A 141 -3.53 -1.02 -1.00
CA PHE A 141 -4.17 -2.30 -0.75
C PHE A 141 -4.61 -2.90 -2.08
N ASP A 142 -3.88 -3.90 -2.58
CA ASP A 142 -4.26 -4.59 -3.82
C ASP A 142 -5.25 -5.72 -3.53
N GLU A 143 -6.19 -5.94 -4.44
CA GLU A 143 -7.24 -6.96 -4.33
C GLU A 143 -8.16 -6.79 -3.09
N TYR A 144 -8.53 -5.54 -2.77
CA TYR A 144 -9.35 -5.17 -1.60
C TYR A 144 -10.75 -5.83 -1.52
N HIS A 145 -11.23 -6.41 -2.61
CA HIS A 145 -12.56 -7.03 -2.69
C HIS A 145 -12.67 -8.42 -2.04
N PHE A 146 -11.56 -9.04 -1.61
CA PHE A 146 -11.64 -10.31 -0.88
C PHE A 146 -12.17 -10.11 0.54
N GLY A 147 -13.30 -10.78 0.86
CA GLY A 147 -14.09 -10.58 2.08
C GLY A 147 -13.33 -10.65 3.42
N ALA A 148 -12.24 -11.42 3.51
CA ALA A 148 -11.36 -11.45 4.68
C ALA A 148 -10.63 -10.11 4.95
N TRP A 149 -10.59 -9.22 3.99
CA TRP A 149 -10.04 -7.88 4.10
C TRP A 149 -10.91 -6.94 4.93
N LYS A 150 -12.21 -7.04 4.75
CA LYS A 150 -13.16 -6.13 5.36
C LYS A 150 -13.09 -6.21 6.89
N GLU A 151 -12.87 -7.42 7.42
CA GLU A 151 -12.75 -7.64 8.85
C GLU A 151 -11.37 -7.25 9.40
N ARG A 152 -10.28 -7.66 8.74
CA ARG A 152 -8.91 -7.37 9.21
C ARG A 152 -8.46 -5.94 8.94
N ALA A 153 -8.85 -5.33 7.83
CA ALA A 153 -8.61 -3.91 7.61
C ALA A 153 -9.41 -3.07 8.62
N LYS A 154 -10.61 -3.50 8.96
CA LYS A 154 -11.42 -2.89 10.01
C LYS A 154 -10.71 -2.97 11.36
N GLU A 155 -10.19 -4.13 11.76
CA GLU A 155 -9.39 -4.31 12.99
C GLU A 155 -8.12 -3.46 13.04
N LEU A 156 -7.44 -3.27 11.90
CA LEU A 156 -6.23 -2.45 11.82
C LEU A 156 -6.55 -0.95 11.89
N PHE A 157 -7.66 -0.53 11.28
CA PHE A 157 -8.08 0.87 11.27
C PHE A 157 -8.87 1.26 12.51
N GLU A 158 -9.60 0.34 13.14
CA GLU A 158 -10.33 0.62 14.41
C GLU A 158 -9.38 0.79 15.59
N LYS A 159 -8.19 0.19 15.57
CA LYS A 159 -7.16 0.43 16.60
C LYS A 159 -6.47 1.79 16.47
N GLU A 160 -6.48 2.38 15.28
CA GLU A 160 -5.99 3.75 15.05
C GLU A 160 -7.09 4.81 15.19
N ASP A 161 -8.36 4.42 15.05
CA ASP A 161 -9.53 5.31 15.01
C ASP A 161 -10.35 5.31 16.30
N GLU A 162 -9.87 4.80 17.44
CA GLU A 162 -10.54 5.01 18.73
C GLU A 162 -10.70 6.50 19.10
N GLU A 163 -10.05 7.41 18.36
CA GLU A 163 -10.27 8.87 18.47
C GLU A 163 -11.05 9.51 17.31
N SER A 164 -11.44 8.77 16.26
CA SER A 164 -12.24 9.34 15.17
C SER A 164 -13.20 8.31 14.55
N ALA A 165 -14.36 8.15 15.21
CA ALA A 165 -15.46 7.37 14.67
C ALA A 165 -16.03 7.99 13.39
N VAL A 166 -15.71 7.43 12.23
CA VAL A 166 -16.46 7.68 10.99
C VAL A 166 -17.16 6.39 10.59
N ASP A 167 -18.48 6.39 10.77
CA ASP A 167 -19.39 5.37 10.28
C ASP A 167 -19.26 5.22 8.76
N PHE A 168 -18.63 4.13 8.32
CA PHE A 168 -18.56 3.78 6.91
C PHE A 168 -19.84 3.01 6.58
N ASP A 169 -20.83 3.73 6.05
CA ASP A 169 -22.13 3.20 5.70
C ASP A 169 -22.03 2.11 4.61
N ALA A 170 -21.96 0.85 5.05
CA ALA A 170 -21.85 -0.33 4.20
C ALA A 170 -23.14 -0.61 3.40
N GLU A 171 -24.23 0.12 3.64
CA GLU A 171 -25.50 -0.08 2.95
C GLU A 171 -25.55 0.58 1.55
N LYS A 172 -24.67 1.52 1.28
CA LYS A 172 -24.65 2.24 -0.01
C LYS A 172 -24.15 1.40 -1.18
N TYR A 173 -23.38 0.33 -0.90
CA TYR A 173 -22.82 -0.55 -1.94
C TYR A 173 -23.70 -1.74 -2.33
N LYS A 174 -24.77 -2.04 -1.58
CA LYS A 174 -25.71 -3.11 -1.92
C LYS A 174 -26.77 -2.72 -2.96
N LYS A 175 -26.88 -1.44 -3.32
CA LYS A 175 -27.89 -0.95 -4.26
C LYS A 175 -27.47 -0.90 -5.72
N ASP A 176 -26.18 -1.10 -6.02
CA ASP A 176 -25.66 -1.04 -7.39
C ASP A 176 -25.43 -2.43 -8.04
N GLU A 177 -25.82 -3.52 -7.36
CA GLU A 177 -25.75 -4.91 -7.89
C GLU A 177 -27.14 -5.53 -8.16
N ALA A 178 -28.19 -4.72 -8.28
CA ALA A 178 -29.52 -5.21 -8.67
C ALA A 178 -29.92 -4.74 -10.07
#